data_d79081ecfb3b6a3b7a32efbb500aeaef
#
_entry.id   d79081ecfb3b6a3b7a32efbb500aeaef
#
_cell.length_a   1.000
_cell.length_b   1.000
_cell.length_c   1.000
_cell.angle_alpha   90.00
_cell.angle_beta   90.00
_cell.angle_gamma   90.00
#
_symmetry.space_group_name_H-M   'P 1'
#
loop_
_entity.id
_entity.type
_entity.pdbx_description
1 polymer ?
#
loop_
_entity_poly.entity_id
_entity_poly.type
_entity_poly.pdbx_seq_one_letter_code
_entity_poly.pdbx_strand_id
1 'polypeptide(L)'
;MDVFAAVKGNRAAVPSGGTFTANPITMTAGFACMEQLHQSSFERPDQIGTQVREGLVAVFAKQSLDWQVTGAGSLFRVHPHQRVVNTYRDAHLDSDEVALMESFQHRLLEREVYFSGYGMGCLNLATSDNDIEHLLKAVDDALGVVAAQ
;
A
#
# COMPACT_ATOMS: atom_id res chain seq x y z
N MET A 1 -6.92 -27.67 -1.67
CA MET A 1 -5.97 -27.61 -2.81
C MET A 1 -6.64 -27.74 -4.18
N ASP A 2 -7.84 -28.29 -4.26
CA ASP A 2 -8.52 -28.58 -5.54
C ASP A 2 -8.88 -27.32 -6.36
N VAL A 3 -9.01 -26.17 -5.71
CA VAL A 3 -9.28 -24.88 -6.37
C VAL A 3 -8.14 -24.39 -7.30
N PHE A 4 -6.92 -24.87 -7.08
CA PHE A 4 -5.75 -24.57 -7.90
C PHE A 4 -5.49 -25.60 -9.00
N ALA A 5 -6.17 -26.76 -8.92
CA ALA A 5 -5.98 -27.81 -9.90
C ALA A 5 -6.83 -27.56 -11.16
N ALA A 6 -6.20 -27.57 -12.32
CA ALA A 6 -6.91 -27.58 -13.59
C ALA A 6 -7.44 -29.01 -13.82
N VAL A 7 -8.75 -29.20 -13.84
CA VAL A 7 -9.36 -30.42 -14.33
C VAL A 7 -9.36 -30.38 -15.85
N LYS A 8 -9.08 -31.52 -16.52
CA LYS A 8 -8.99 -31.63 -17.97
C LYS A 8 -10.21 -30.98 -18.65
N GLY A 9 -9.97 -29.91 -19.40
CA GLY A 9 -11.00 -29.14 -20.10
C GLY A 9 -11.58 -27.94 -19.35
N ASN A 10 -11.23 -27.73 -18.04
CA ASN A 10 -11.64 -26.57 -17.26
C ASN A 10 -10.43 -25.74 -16.79
N ARG A 11 -10.63 -24.44 -16.66
CA ARG A 11 -9.66 -23.57 -15.99
C ARG A 11 -9.71 -23.80 -14.48
N ALA A 12 -8.55 -23.72 -13.81
CA ALA A 12 -8.52 -23.67 -12.35
C ALA A 12 -9.37 -22.49 -11.85
N ALA A 13 -10.11 -22.69 -10.77
CA ALA A 13 -10.93 -21.63 -10.15
C ALA A 13 -10.06 -20.46 -9.67
N VAL A 14 -8.84 -20.77 -9.20
CA VAL A 14 -7.81 -19.78 -8.87
C VAL A 14 -6.60 -20.04 -9.77
N PRO A 15 -6.26 -19.13 -10.70
CA PRO A 15 -5.10 -19.31 -11.55
C PRO A 15 -3.83 -19.24 -10.70
N SER A 16 -2.95 -20.22 -10.89
CA SER A 16 -1.62 -20.27 -10.28
C SER A 16 -0.62 -20.55 -11.39
N GLY A 17 0.38 -19.69 -11.51
CA GLY A 17 1.40 -19.85 -12.52
C GLY A 17 2.42 -18.71 -12.46
N GLY A 18 3.51 -18.89 -13.17
CA GLY A 18 4.62 -17.95 -13.25
C GLY A 18 5.94 -18.71 -13.45
N THR A 19 6.88 -18.08 -14.12
CA THR A 19 8.18 -18.67 -14.47
C THR A 19 8.96 -19.18 -13.24
N PHE A 20 8.78 -18.52 -12.09
CA PHE A 20 9.46 -18.86 -10.83
C PHE A 20 8.58 -19.67 -9.85
N THR A 21 7.36 -20.02 -10.24
CA THR A 21 6.49 -20.85 -9.41
C THR A 21 7.11 -22.22 -9.18
N ALA A 22 7.21 -22.62 -7.92
CA ALA A 22 7.84 -23.88 -7.48
C ALA A 22 9.33 -24.06 -7.91
N ASN A 23 10.01 -22.97 -8.27
CA ASN A 23 11.45 -23.03 -8.52
C ASN A 23 12.18 -23.40 -7.21
N PRO A 24 13.10 -24.38 -7.19
CA PRO A 24 13.76 -24.83 -5.96
C PRO A 24 14.53 -23.73 -5.22
N ILE A 25 15.17 -22.82 -5.94
CA ILE A 25 15.90 -21.69 -5.33
C ILE A 25 14.92 -20.73 -4.64
N THR A 26 13.82 -20.38 -5.30
CA THR A 26 12.77 -19.53 -4.73
C THR A 26 12.15 -20.18 -3.50
N MET A 27 11.89 -21.48 -3.53
CA MET A 27 11.31 -22.22 -2.40
C MET A 27 12.29 -22.28 -1.22
N THR A 28 13.58 -22.54 -1.46
CA THR A 28 14.59 -22.56 -0.42
C THR A 28 14.81 -21.18 0.21
N ALA A 29 14.90 -20.14 -0.60
CA ALA A 29 15.02 -18.76 -0.12
C ALA A 29 13.77 -18.33 0.67
N GLY A 30 12.58 -18.68 0.19
CA GLY A 30 11.32 -18.40 0.90
C GLY A 30 11.26 -19.14 2.25
N PHE A 31 11.67 -20.40 2.30
CA PHE A 31 11.74 -21.17 3.55
C PHE A 31 12.69 -20.51 4.55
N ALA A 32 13.92 -20.18 4.15
CA ALA A 32 14.90 -19.53 5.00
C ALA A 32 14.43 -18.15 5.50
N CYS A 33 13.68 -17.41 4.68
CA CYS A 33 13.06 -16.16 5.09
C CYS A 33 11.96 -16.38 6.15
N MET A 34 11.08 -17.35 5.91
CA MET A 34 9.99 -17.66 6.84
C MET A 34 10.48 -18.18 8.20
N GLU A 35 11.60 -18.91 8.25
CA GLU A 35 12.22 -19.35 9.51
C GLU A 35 12.70 -18.20 10.40
N GLN A 36 12.96 -17.02 9.83
CA GLN A 36 13.38 -15.83 10.57
C GLN A 36 12.20 -14.98 11.05
N LEU A 37 10.98 -15.25 10.57
CA LEU A 37 9.79 -14.51 10.96
C LEU A 37 9.15 -15.13 12.19
N HIS A 38 9.21 -14.41 13.30
CA HIS A 38 8.56 -14.74 14.56
C HIS A 38 7.37 -13.82 14.80
N GLN A 39 6.53 -14.14 15.78
CA GLN A 39 5.38 -13.29 16.16
C GLN A 39 5.81 -11.83 16.43
N SER A 40 6.93 -11.65 17.12
CA SER A 40 7.49 -10.32 17.41
C SER A 40 7.97 -9.55 16.17
N SER A 41 8.22 -10.24 15.06
CA SER A 41 8.61 -9.59 13.80
C SER A 41 7.48 -8.74 13.19
N PHE A 42 6.24 -8.95 13.61
CA PHE A 42 5.08 -8.21 13.12
C PHE A 42 4.68 -7.02 14.01
N GLU A 43 5.18 -6.96 15.25
CA GLU A 43 4.84 -5.89 16.20
C GLU A 43 5.29 -4.52 15.71
N ARG A 44 6.55 -4.40 15.24
CA ARG A 44 7.06 -3.12 14.75
C ARG A 44 6.35 -2.66 13.45
N PRO A 45 6.16 -3.48 12.40
CA PRO A 45 5.37 -3.10 11.23
C PRO A 45 3.95 -2.63 11.58
N ASP A 46 3.30 -3.23 12.57
CA ASP A 46 1.97 -2.81 13.02
C ASP A 46 2.00 -1.43 13.69
N GLN A 47 3.01 -1.18 14.53
CA GLN A 47 3.21 0.10 15.19
C GLN A 47 3.48 1.22 14.18
N ILE A 48 4.47 1.03 13.29
CA ILE A 48 4.80 2.04 12.28
C ILE A 48 3.67 2.23 11.26
N GLY A 49 2.92 1.18 10.95
CA GLY A 49 1.73 1.28 10.10
C GLY A 49 0.65 2.16 10.72
N THR A 50 0.44 2.06 12.02
CA THR A 50 -0.45 2.96 12.75
C THR A 50 0.06 4.39 12.75
N GLN A 51 1.33 4.60 13.05
CA GLN A 51 1.98 5.91 13.04
C GLN A 51 1.88 6.59 11.65
N VAL A 52 2.11 5.85 10.57
CA VAL A 52 1.98 6.38 9.21
C VAL A 52 0.54 6.76 8.89
N ARG A 53 -0.45 5.91 9.23
CA ARG A 53 -1.87 6.23 9.00
C ARG A 53 -2.30 7.47 9.75
N GLU A 54 -1.93 7.61 11.02
CA GLU A 54 -2.22 8.80 11.84
C GLU A 54 -1.51 10.05 11.29
N GLY A 55 -0.26 9.92 10.89
CA GLY A 55 0.52 11.00 10.28
C GLY A 55 -0.08 11.49 8.95
N LEU A 56 -0.54 10.56 8.09
CA LEU A 56 -1.22 10.91 6.84
C LEU A 56 -2.54 11.64 7.10
N VAL A 57 -3.34 11.20 8.07
CA VAL A 57 -4.57 11.91 8.47
C VAL A 57 -4.26 13.34 8.94
N ALA A 58 -3.20 13.52 9.74
CA ALA A 58 -2.78 14.83 10.20
C ALA A 58 -2.32 15.74 9.04
N VAL A 59 -1.59 15.18 8.06
CA VAL A 59 -1.20 15.93 6.85
C VAL A 59 -2.41 16.35 6.04
N PHE A 60 -3.41 15.47 5.83
CA PHE A 60 -4.62 15.81 5.08
C PHE A 60 -5.41 16.90 5.77
N ALA A 61 -5.56 16.84 7.10
CA ALA A 61 -6.20 17.87 7.88
C ALA A 61 -5.46 19.21 7.79
N LYS A 62 -4.12 19.21 7.86
CA LYS A 62 -3.29 20.42 7.70
C LYS A 62 -3.48 21.08 6.34
N GLN A 63 -3.60 20.28 5.28
CA GLN A 63 -3.80 20.75 3.90
C GLN A 63 -5.28 21.06 3.58
N SER A 64 -6.19 20.91 4.57
CA SER A 64 -7.64 21.09 4.39
C SER A 64 -8.23 20.23 3.27
N LEU A 65 -7.73 19.00 3.12
CA LEU A 65 -8.16 18.05 2.11
C LEU A 65 -9.14 17.04 2.68
N ASP A 66 -10.22 16.79 1.96
CA ASP A 66 -11.20 15.74 2.25
C ASP A 66 -10.72 14.35 1.80
N TRP A 67 -9.51 13.99 2.26
CA TRP A 67 -8.91 12.71 2.00
C TRP A 67 -8.97 11.82 3.24
N GLN A 68 -8.89 10.50 3.02
CA GLN A 68 -8.86 9.54 4.12
C GLN A 68 -7.80 8.45 3.90
N VAL A 69 -7.49 7.73 4.97
CA VAL A 69 -6.59 6.58 4.96
C VAL A 69 -7.30 5.37 5.54
N THR A 70 -7.23 4.25 4.83
CA THR A 70 -7.61 2.94 5.36
C THR A 70 -6.39 2.03 5.44
N GLY A 71 -6.45 0.97 6.24
CA GLY A 71 -5.36 -0.01 6.33
C GLY A 71 -5.41 -0.83 7.60
N ALA A 72 -4.53 -1.83 7.65
CA ALA A 72 -4.32 -2.69 8.81
C ALA A 72 -2.87 -3.15 8.83
N GLY A 73 -2.31 -3.35 10.03
CA GLY A 73 -0.92 -3.74 10.19
C GLY A 73 0.01 -2.75 9.47
N SER A 74 0.92 -3.26 8.67
CA SER A 74 1.87 -2.49 7.86
C SER A 74 1.31 -1.90 6.57
N LEU A 75 0.03 -2.19 6.26
CA LEU A 75 -0.60 -1.72 5.03
C LEU A 75 -1.38 -0.43 5.27
N PHE A 76 -1.35 0.46 4.29
CA PHE A 76 -2.21 1.63 4.23
C PHE A 76 -2.64 1.92 2.79
N ARG A 77 -3.77 2.57 2.65
CA ARG A 77 -4.26 3.07 1.37
C ARG A 77 -4.85 4.46 1.54
N VAL A 78 -4.39 5.38 0.72
CA VAL A 78 -4.90 6.75 0.61
C VAL A 78 -6.08 6.78 -0.33
N HIS A 79 -7.13 7.51 0.04
CA HIS A 79 -8.30 7.76 -0.79
C HIS A 79 -8.52 9.28 -0.92
N PRO A 80 -8.65 9.82 -2.13
CA PRO A 80 -8.86 11.26 -2.36
C PRO A 80 -10.33 11.67 -2.16
N HIS A 81 -11.00 11.10 -1.16
CA HIS A 81 -12.42 11.34 -0.84
C HIS A 81 -12.75 10.90 0.58
N GLN A 82 -13.86 11.36 1.13
CA GLN A 82 -14.38 10.99 2.47
C GLN A 82 -15.53 9.97 2.43
N ARG A 83 -15.83 9.36 1.29
CA ARG A 83 -16.84 8.29 1.22
C ARG A 83 -16.45 7.15 2.13
N VAL A 84 -17.41 6.60 2.88
CA VAL A 84 -17.15 5.43 3.73
C VAL A 84 -16.73 4.25 2.85
N VAL A 85 -15.59 3.65 3.16
CA VAL A 85 -15.00 2.54 2.40
C VAL A 85 -15.18 1.25 3.18
N ASN A 86 -16.20 0.47 2.84
CA ASN A 86 -16.46 -0.86 3.39
C ASN A 86 -16.22 -1.99 2.38
N THR A 87 -16.31 -1.67 1.10
CA THR A 87 -16.19 -2.63 0.01
C THR A 87 -15.23 -2.15 -1.06
N TYR A 88 -14.81 -3.05 -1.95
CA TYR A 88 -14.02 -2.69 -3.12
C TYR A 88 -14.71 -1.61 -3.99
N ARG A 89 -16.04 -1.64 -4.09
CA ARG A 89 -16.80 -0.67 -4.90
C ARG A 89 -16.74 0.73 -4.29
N ASP A 90 -16.77 0.84 -2.96
CA ASP A 90 -16.67 2.13 -2.27
C ASP A 90 -15.29 2.76 -2.46
N ALA A 91 -14.26 1.92 -2.60
CA ALA A 91 -12.88 2.33 -2.85
C ALA A 91 -12.58 2.61 -4.33
N HIS A 92 -13.56 2.41 -5.23
CA HIS A 92 -13.38 2.70 -6.65
C HIS A 92 -13.36 4.22 -6.88
N LEU A 93 -12.36 4.67 -7.63
CA LEU A 93 -12.16 6.08 -7.96
C LEU A 93 -12.90 6.43 -9.25
N ASP A 94 -13.53 7.58 -9.29
CA ASP A 94 -14.03 8.15 -10.54
C ASP A 94 -12.89 8.77 -11.38
N SER A 95 -13.21 9.31 -12.56
CA SER A 95 -12.20 9.83 -13.48
C SER A 95 -11.39 11.00 -12.92
N ASP A 96 -12.02 11.87 -12.14
CA ASP A 96 -11.39 13.06 -11.57
C ASP A 96 -10.49 12.65 -10.39
N GLU A 97 -10.95 11.73 -9.55
CA GLU A 97 -10.19 11.13 -8.47
C GLU A 97 -8.99 10.34 -8.98
N VAL A 98 -9.12 9.63 -10.12
CA VAL A 98 -8.00 8.95 -10.78
C VAL A 98 -6.95 9.96 -11.24
N ALA A 99 -7.34 11.03 -11.93
CA ALA A 99 -6.42 12.06 -12.39
C ALA A 99 -5.70 12.75 -11.21
N LEU A 100 -6.42 12.99 -10.12
CA LEU A 100 -5.87 13.55 -8.89
C LEU A 100 -4.82 12.61 -8.26
N MET A 101 -5.12 11.32 -8.17
CA MET A 101 -4.20 10.31 -7.66
C MET A 101 -2.96 10.15 -8.55
N GLU A 102 -3.10 10.18 -9.86
CA GLU A 102 -1.97 10.13 -10.81
C GLU A 102 -1.04 11.35 -10.62
N SER A 103 -1.61 12.55 -10.51
CA SER A 103 -0.85 13.76 -10.23
C SER A 103 -0.11 13.69 -8.87
N PHE A 104 -0.80 13.22 -7.84
CA PHE A 104 -0.23 13.02 -6.52
C PHE A 104 0.94 12.03 -6.54
N GLN A 105 0.75 10.88 -7.19
CA GLN A 105 1.80 9.84 -7.31
C GLN A 105 3.03 10.35 -8.07
N HIS A 106 2.82 11.10 -9.15
CA HIS A 106 3.93 11.70 -9.90
C HIS A 106 4.78 12.62 -9.01
N ARG A 107 4.13 13.44 -8.20
CA ARG A 107 4.80 14.33 -7.25
C ARG A 107 5.51 13.59 -6.11
N LEU A 108 4.98 12.46 -5.67
CA LEU A 108 5.64 11.59 -4.69
C LEU A 108 6.91 10.97 -5.27
N LEU A 109 6.84 10.49 -6.54
CA LEU A 109 8.01 9.95 -7.23
C LEU A 109 9.15 10.96 -7.35
N GLU A 110 8.84 12.24 -7.63
CA GLU A 110 9.83 13.32 -7.63
C GLU A 110 10.51 13.54 -6.26
N ARG A 111 9.88 13.01 -5.19
CA ARG A 111 10.35 13.05 -3.80
C ARG A 111 10.83 11.69 -3.28
N GLU A 112 11.14 10.78 -4.21
CA GLU A 112 11.67 9.44 -3.92
C GLU A 112 10.71 8.55 -3.10
N VAL A 113 9.39 8.83 -3.13
CA VAL A 113 8.35 8.03 -2.48
C VAL A 113 7.46 7.40 -3.55
N TYR A 114 7.24 6.08 -3.41
CA TYR A 114 6.39 5.32 -4.31
C TYR A 114 5.17 4.75 -3.60
N PHE A 115 3.99 5.11 -4.07
CA PHE A 115 2.72 4.42 -3.78
C PHE A 115 2.26 3.67 -5.03
N SER A 116 1.57 2.55 -4.85
CA SER A 116 0.96 1.85 -5.98
C SER A 116 -0.10 2.73 -6.67
N GLY A 117 -0.46 2.37 -7.91
CA GLY A 117 -1.44 3.11 -8.73
C GLY A 117 -2.80 3.37 -8.05
N TYR A 118 -3.09 2.67 -6.96
CA TYR A 118 -4.33 2.84 -6.18
C TYR A 118 -4.10 3.53 -4.83
N GLY A 119 -2.98 4.24 -4.64
CA GLY A 119 -2.66 4.92 -3.39
C GLY A 119 -2.24 4.00 -2.25
N MET A 120 -1.86 2.75 -2.54
CA MET A 120 -1.51 1.77 -1.53
C MET A 120 -0.01 1.77 -1.27
N GLY A 121 0.36 1.73 0.02
CA GLY A 121 1.72 1.51 0.49
C GLY A 121 1.80 0.34 1.48
N CYS A 122 3.00 -0.21 1.59
CA CYS A 122 3.33 -1.29 2.51
C CYS A 122 4.66 -0.99 3.18
N LEU A 123 4.68 -1.05 4.50
CA LEU A 123 5.88 -0.90 5.31
C LEU A 123 6.46 -2.28 5.60
N ASN A 124 7.74 -2.34 5.88
CA ASN A 124 8.46 -3.59 6.15
C ASN A 124 9.39 -3.47 7.35
N LEU A 125 10.05 -4.56 7.72
CA LEU A 125 10.97 -4.62 8.86
C LEU A 125 12.18 -3.70 8.74
N ALA A 126 12.56 -3.32 7.54
CA ALA A 126 13.69 -2.41 7.29
C ALA A 126 13.31 -0.93 7.33
N THR A 127 11.99 -0.61 7.37
CA THR A 127 11.51 0.77 7.44
C THR A 127 11.96 1.43 8.74
N SER A 128 12.76 2.48 8.63
CA SER A 128 13.25 3.28 9.75
C SER A 128 12.32 4.43 10.09
N ASP A 129 12.56 5.06 11.24
CA ASP A 129 11.80 6.26 11.64
C ASP A 129 12.09 7.45 10.68
N ASN A 130 13.32 7.53 10.15
CA ASN A 130 13.67 8.53 9.13
C ASN A 130 12.90 8.34 7.83
N ASP A 131 12.63 7.07 7.42
CA ASP A 131 11.82 6.78 6.23
C ASP A 131 10.36 7.23 6.44
N ILE A 132 9.84 7.08 7.66
CA ILE A 132 8.49 7.54 8.01
C ILE A 132 8.42 9.08 7.98
N GLU A 133 9.39 9.76 8.57
CA GLU A 133 9.48 11.23 8.53
C GLU A 133 9.59 11.74 7.09
N HIS A 134 10.44 11.10 6.29
CA HIS A 134 10.59 11.43 4.87
C HIS A 134 9.27 11.22 4.11
N LEU A 135 8.59 10.09 4.31
CA LEU A 135 7.31 9.79 3.68
C LEU A 135 6.26 10.85 3.99
N LEU A 136 6.07 11.17 5.29
CA LEU A 136 5.06 12.15 5.71
C LEU A 136 5.37 13.56 5.19
N LYS A 137 6.65 13.95 5.19
CA LYS A 137 7.11 15.21 4.61
C LYS A 137 6.87 15.24 3.10
N ALA A 138 7.23 14.18 2.38
CA ALA A 138 7.02 14.09 0.94
C ALA A 138 5.54 14.19 0.56
N VAL A 139 4.65 13.57 1.35
CA VAL A 139 3.20 13.69 1.17
C VAL A 139 2.72 15.11 1.42
N ASP A 140 3.15 15.75 2.50
CA ASP A 140 2.80 17.15 2.82
C ASP A 140 3.24 18.11 1.69
N ASP A 141 4.50 17.99 1.25
CA ASP A 141 5.06 18.80 0.17
C ASP A 141 4.37 18.54 -1.20
N ALA A 142 3.96 17.29 -1.47
CA ALA A 142 3.26 16.93 -2.70
C ALA A 142 1.85 17.50 -2.75
N LEU A 143 1.15 17.55 -1.61
CA LEU A 143 -0.22 18.05 -1.49
C LEU A 143 -0.28 19.57 -1.38
N GLY A 144 0.69 20.23 -0.78
CA GLY A 144 0.75 21.68 -0.67
C GLY A 144 0.72 22.43 -2.02
N VAL A 145 1.16 21.75 -3.10
CA VAL A 145 1.08 22.27 -4.47
C VAL A 145 -0.31 22.01 -5.11
N VAL A 146 -1.04 20.96 -4.66
CA VAL A 146 -2.40 20.66 -5.14
C VAL A 146 -3.42 21.65 -4.62
N ALA A 147 -3.27 22.07 -3.35
CA ALA A 147 -4.18 23.05 -2.72
C ALA A 147 -4.02 24.50 -3.26
N ALA A 148 -2.97 24.76 -4.05
CA ALA A 148 -2.67 26.08 -4.62
C ALA A 148 -3.15 26.26 -6.08
N GLN A 149 -3.80 25.25 -6.67
CA GLN A 149 -4.40 25.28 -8.01
C GLN A 149 -5.92 25.27 -7.95
#